data_e21f2e435f30e9260f3c9d65b215b6da
#
_entry.id   e21f2e435f30e9260f3c9d65b215b6da
#
_cell.length_a   1.000
_cell.length_b   1.000
_cell.length_c   1.000
_cell.angle_alpha   90.00
_cell.angle_beta   90.00
_cell.angle_gamma   90.00
#
_symmetry.space_group_name_H-M   'P 1'
#
loop_
_entity.id
_entity.type
_entity.pdbx_description
1 polymer ?
#
loop_
_entity_poly.entity_id
_entity_poly.type
_entity_poly.pdbx_seq_one_letter_code
_entity_poly.pdbx_strand_id
1 'polypeptide(L)'
;KDQTIIDNEAENKDLHNASDKKEKEKVDPKKEFFSWVRIFVVAIALALCINNFLIINANVPSGSMENTIMTGSRMIGLRTAYWFKEPQRGEIIIFKYPDDESENFVKRVIGLPGEKVTIKDSKIYINDSKEPLKETYLKEDWYWENGSEESGGELVYQVPEDSYFVLGDNRNNSKDSRL
;
A
#
# COMPACT_ATOMS: atom_id res chain seq x y z
N LYS A 1 18.47 -21.57 76.13
CA LYS A 1 17.66 -21.93 74.91
C LYS A 1 16.60 -20.89 74.55
N ASP A 2 16.24 -19.98 75.43
CA ASP A 2 15.19 -19.00 75.25
C ASP A 2 15.68 -17.67 74.62
N GLN A 3 16.98 -17.35 74.69
CA GLN A 3 17.54 -16.10 74.21
C GLN A 3 17.62 -16.07 72.66
N THR A 4 17.90 -17.23 72.06
CA THR A 4 18.06 -17.34 70.58
C THR A 4 16.75 -17.26 69.81
N ILE A 5 15.62 -17.50 70.46
CA ILE A 5 14.28 -17.42 69.83
C ILE A 5 13.78 -15.97 69.77
N ILE A 6 14.11 -15.17 70.77
CA ILE A 6 13.71 -13.76 70.87
C ILE A 6 14.47 -12.90 69.83
N ASP A 7 15.75 -13.19 69.60
CA ASP A 7 16.58 -12.47 68.64
C ASP A 7 16.13 -12.73 67.22
N ASN A 8 15.66 -13.94 66.87
CA ASN A 8 15.15 -14.29 65.57
C ASN A 8 13.77 -13.69 65.31
N GLU A 9 12.91 -13.45 66.28
CA GLU A 9 11.62 -12.77 66.08
C GLU A 9 11.76 -11.26 65.92
N ALA A 10 12.76 -10.62 66.49
CA ALA A 10 13.07 -9.21 66.34
C ALA A 10 13.64 -8.94 64.99
N GLU A 11 14.58 -9.77 64.51
CA GLU A 11 15.19 -9.63 63.17
C GLU A 11 14.19 -9.87 62.03
N ASN A 12 13.22 -10.78 62.24
CA ASN A 12 12.16 -11.04 61.22
C ASN A 12 11.08 -9.95 61.17
N LYS A 13 10.85 -9.21 62.25
CA LYS A 13 9.96 -8.05 62.27
C LYS A 13 10.57 -6.84 61.57
N ASP A 14 11.86 -6.66 61.67
CA ASP A 14 12.56 -5.56 60.99
C ASP A 14 12.70 -5.81 59.48
N LEU A 15 12.84 -7.06 59.06
CA LEU A 15 12.82 -7.45 57.65
C LEU A 15 11.42 -7.30 56.99
N HIS A 16 10.35 -7.57 57.74
CA HIS A 16 8.98 -7.37 57.23
C HIS A 16 8.56 -5.91 57.17
N ASN A 17 9.07 -5.07 58.10
CA ASN A 17 8.83 -3.63 58.08
C ASN A 17 9.64 -2.88 57.00
N ALA A 18 10.77 -3.45 56.56
CA ALA A 18 11.57 -2.86 55.47
C ALA A 18 10.99 -3.15 54.07
N SER A 19 10.17 -4.20 53.90
CA SER A 19 9.54 -4.53 52.61
C SER A 19 8.27 -3.75 52.33
N ASP A 20 7.58 -3.22 53.33
CA ASP A 20 6.32 -2.49 53.17
C ASP A 20 6.48 -0.96 53.05
N LYS A 21 7.69 -0.43 53.20
CA LYS A 21 8.02 0.97 52.87
C LYS A 21 8.50 1.12 51.40
N LYS A 22 7.85 0.53 50.44
CA LYS A 22 7.74 1.17 49.14
C LYS A 22 6.75 2.32 49.30
N GLU A 23 7.31 3.45 49.73
CA GLU A 23 6.65 4.74 49.76
C GLU A 23 5.89 4.89 48.43
N LYS A 24 4.56 4.85 48.48
CA LYS A 24 3.73 5.22 47.32
C LYS A 24 4.05 6.66 47.07
N GLU A 25 4.99 6.90 46.14
CA GLU A 25 5.32 8.21 45.64
C GLU A 25 3.98 8.85 45.25
N LYS A 26 3.59 9.88 46.00
CA LYS A 26 2.37 10.62 45.70
C LYS A 26 2.57 11.25 44.35
N VAL A 27 2.12 10.56 43.31
CA VAL A 27 2.16 11.07 41.93
C VAL A 27 1.37 12.36 41.90
N ASP A 28 2.03 13.46 41.60
CA ASP A 28 1.40 14.77 41.45
C ASP A 28 0.38 14.67 40.30
N PRO A 29 -0.93 14.83 40.59
CA PRO A 29 -1.97 14.65 39.55
C PRO A 29 -1.80 15.56 38.34
N LYS A 30 -1.13 16.71 38.53
CA LYS A 30 -0.81 17.61 37.42
C LYS A 30 0.27 17.03 36.52
N LYS A 31 1.33 16.43 37.10
CA LYS A 31 2.40 15.77 36.31
C LYS A 31 1.87 14.56 35.55
N GLU A 32 1.00 13.79 36.19
CA GLU A 32 0.33 12.65 35.54
C GLU A 32 -0.55 13.11 34.37
N PHE A 33 -1.38 14.14 34.58
CA PHE A 33 -2.20 14.73 33.51
C PHE A 33 -1.35 15.22 32.34
N PHE A 34 -0.27 15.96 32.57
CA PHE A 34 0.62 16.42 31.49
C PHE A 34 1.34 15.25 30.80
N SER A 35 1.65 14.17 31.51
CA SER A 35 2.21 12.97 30.91
C SER A 35 1.23 12.32 29.92
N TRP A 36 -0.04 12.19 30.32
CA TRP A 36 -1.09 11.68 29.42
C TRP A 36 -1.31 12.58 28.21
N VAL A 37 -1.41 13.89 28.41
CA VAL A 37 -1.54 14.87 27.32
C VAL A 37 -0.39 14.73 26.31
N ARG A 38 0.85 14.59 26.80
CA ARG A 38 2.01 14.38 25.94
C ARG A 38 1.89 13.11 25.11
N ILE A 39 1.48 11.99 25.74
CA ILE A 39 1.28 10.71 25.05
C ILE A 39 0.23 10.86 23.94
N PHE A 40 -0.90 11.51 24.22
CA PHE A 40 -1.94 11.74 23.22
C PHE A 40 -1.45 12.62 22.06
N VAL A 41 -0.73 13.70 22.35
CA VAL A 41 -0.17 14.59 21.32
C VAL A 41 0.80 13.82 20.41
N VAL A 42 1.70 13.01 21.00
CA VAL A 42 2.64 12.18 20.22
C VAL A 42 1.89 11.14 19.40
N ALA A 43 0.88 10.48 19.97
CA ALA A 43 0.08 9.49 19.24
C ALA A 43 -0.68 10.10 18.05
N ILE A 44 -1.29 11.27 18.25
CA ILE A 44 -1.97 12.02 17.16
C ILE A 44 -0.96 12.44 16.09
N ALA A 45 0.20 12.99 16.48
CA ALA A 45 1.24 13.38 15.54
C ALA A 45 1.74 12.20 14.70
N LEU A 46 1.96 11.03 15.33
CA LEU A 46 2.32 9.79 14.65
C LEU A 46 1.22 9.31 13.70
N ALA A 47 -0.03 9.34 14.13
CA ALA A 47 -1.17 8.93 13.30
C ALA A 47 -1.31 9.83 12.06
N LEU A 48 -1.17 11.15 12.22
CA LEU A 48 -1.17 12.09 11.10
C LEU A 48 0.03 11.88 10.18
N CYS A 49 1.20 11.61 10.72
CA CYS A 49 2.40 11.31 9.94
C CYS A 49 2.20 10.04 9.09
N ILE A 50 1.72 8.96 9.69
CA ILE A 50 1.42 7.70 9.00
C ILE A 50 0.39 7.93 7.88
N ASN A 51 -0.72 8.61 8.20
CA ASN A 51 -1.79 8.84 7.23
C ASN A 51 -1.35 9.70 6.05
N ASN A 52 -0.51 10.72 6.28
CA ASN A 52 -0.10 11.64 5.22
C ASN A 52 1.08 11.12 4.39
N PHE A 53 2.02 10.40 5.01
CA PHE A 53 3.27 10.02 4.35
C PHE A 53 3.31 8.55 3.91
N LEU A 54 2.60 7.66 4.60
CA LEU A 54 2.69 6.21 4.32
C LEU A 54 1.47 5.67 3.59
N ILE A 55 0.30 6.25 3.80
CA ILE A 55 -0.97 5.71 3.30
C ILE A 55 -1.53 6.62 2.20
N ILE A 56 -2.06 6.00 1.15
CA ILE A 56 -2.91 6.65 0.17
C ILE A 56 -4.31 6.04 0.27
N ASN A 57 -5.30 6.88 0.55
CA ASN A 57 -6.71 6.50 0.46
C ASN A 57 -7.22 6.92 -0.91
N ALA A 58 -7.66 5.97 -1.71
CA ALA A 58 -8.23 6.22 -3.02
C ALA A 58 -9.65 5.68 -3.09
N ASN A 59 -10.58 6.50 -3.54
CA ASN A 59 -11.89 6.03 -3.99
C ASN A 59 -11.77 5.62 -5.45
N VAL A 60 -12.49 4.58 -5.85
CA VAL A 60 -12.52 4.07 -7.22
C VAL A 60 -13.78 4.58 -7.92
N PRO A 61 -13.72 5.73 -8.63
CA PRO A 61 -14.89 6.33 -9.25
C PRO A 61 -15.28 5.66 -10.57
N SER A 62 -14.38 4.95 -11.22
CA SER A 62 -14.56 4.37 -12.55
C SER A 62 -14.50 2.85 -12.57
N GLY A 63 -15.17 2.26 -13.57
CA GLY A 63 -15.20 0.82 -13.78
C GLY A 63 -13.98 0.25 -14.50
N SER A 64 -12.89 1.00 -14.66
CA SER A 64 -11.74 0.57 -15.48
C SER A 64 -10.99 -0.66 -14.94
N MET A 65 -11.16 -0.98 -13.67
CA MET A 65 -10.58 -2.15 -13.01
C MET A 65 -11.63 -3.19 -12.57
N GLU A 66 -12.90 -3.03 -13.00
CA GLU A 66 -13.93 -4.05 -12.79
C GLU A 66 -13.52 -5.33 -13.48
N ASN A 67 -13.64 -6.33 -12.86
CA ASN A 67 -14.02 -7.18 -11.80
C ASN A 67 -12.98 -7.35 -10.68
N THR A 68 -11.77 -6.88 -10.88
CA THR A 68 -10.72 -6.95 -9.85
C THR A 68 -11.01 -5.96 -8.75
N ILE A 69 -11.41 -4.74 -9.12
CA ILE A 69 -11.74 -3.66 -8.18
C ILE A 69 -13.05 -3.02 -8.66
N MET A 70 -14.09 -3.12 -7.83
CA MET A 70 -15.41 -2.63 -8.17
C MET A 70 -15.53 -1.12 -8.03
N THR A 71 -16.30 -0.50 -8.92
CA THR A 71 -16.67 0.91 -8.80
C THR A 71 -17.30 1.21 -7.45
N GLY A 72 -16.94 2.34 -6.85
CA GLY A 72 -17.37 2.74 -5.51
C GLY A 72 -16.58 2.12 -4.37
N SER A 73 -15.66 1.20 -4.63
CA SER A 73 -14.76 0.63 -3.62
C SER A 73 -13.81 1.69 -3.08
N ARG A 74 -13.42 1.50 -1.82
CA ARG A 74 -12.34 2.28 -1.19
C ARG A 74 -11.08 1.43 -1.12
N MET A 75 -9.98 1.96 -1.62
CA MET A 75 -8.67 1.32 -1.60
C MET A 75 -7.74 2.00 -0.62
N ILE A 76 -6.86 1.21 -0.02
CA ILE A 76 -5.74 1.68 0.78
C ILE A 76 -4.46 1.22 0.11
N GLY A 77 -3.66 2.16 -0.34
CA GLY A 77 -2.34 1.90 -0.91
C GLY A 77 -1.23 2.35 0.05
N LEU A 78 -0.04 1.80 -0.16
CA LEU A 78 1.18 2.21 0.54
C LEU A 78 2.02 3.09 -0.39
N ARG A 79 2.27 4.35 0.00
CA ARG A 79 3.16 5.26 -0.75
C ARG A 79 4.60 4.75 -0.80
N THR A 80 5.00 3.98 0.20
CA THR A 80 6.36 3.43 0.35
C THR A 80 6.56 2.13 -0.41
N ALA A 81 5.53 1.59 -1.07
CA ALA A 81 5.57 0.27 -1.71
C ALA A 81 6.75 0.14 -2.70
N TYR A 82 7.07 1.24 -3.39
CA TYR A 82 8.10 1.28 -4.43
C TYR A 82 9.33 2.14 -4.08
N TRP A 83 9.57 2.38 -2.78
CA TRP A 83 10.79 3.10 -2.36
C TRP A 83 12.08 2.27 -2.52
N PHE A 84 11.96 0.94 -2.45
CA PHE A 84 13.10 0.02 -2.49
C PHE A 84 12.93 -1.12 -3.51
N LYS A 85 11.86 -1.09 -4.28
CA LYS A 85 11.61 -2.06 -5.35
C LYS A 85 10.87 -1.36 -6.49
N GLU A 86 11.00 -1.89 -7.67
CA GLU A 86 10.24 -1.45 -8.83
C GLU A 86 8.93 -2.23 -8.99
N PRO A 87 7.90 -1.61 -9.59
CA PRO A 87 6.67 -2.30 -9.96
C PRO A 87 6.96 -3.50 -10.86
N GLN A 88 6.31 -4.63 -10.57
CA GLN A 88 6.45 -5.86 -11.35
C GLN A 88 5.26 -6.02 -12.29
N ARG A 89 5.47 -6.73 -13.41
CA ARG A 89 4.39 -7.09 -14.32
C ARG A 89 3.26 -7.83 -13.59
N GLY A 90 2.03 -7.40 -13.83
CA GLY A 90 0.82 -7.92 -13.18
C GLY A 90 0.47 -7.26 -11.85
N GLU A 91 1.37 -6.45 -11.24
CA GLU A 91 1.01 -5.67 -10.05
C GLU A 91 0.01 -4.56 -10.41
N ILE A 92 -0.91 -4.27 -9.48
CA ILE A 92 -1.83 -3.13 -9.59
C ILE A 92 -1.19 -1.95 -8.87
N ILE A 93 -1.05 -0.83 -9.58
CA ILE A 93 -0.43 0.37 -9.06
C ILE A 93 -1.42 1.53 -8.98
N ILE A 94 -1.22 2.41 -8.01
CA ILE A 94 -1.87 3.70 -7.92
C ILE A 94 -0.84 4.76 -8.28
N PHE A 95 -1.13 5.58 -9.27
CA PHE A 95 -0.22 6.61 -9.74
C PHE A 95 -0.98 7.89 -10.09
N LYS A 96 -0.28 9.00 -10.17
CA LYS A 96 -0.84 10.26 -10.62
C LYS A 96 -1.00 10.24 -12.13
N TYR A 97 -2.18 10.65 -12.61
CA TYR A 97 -2.43 10.71 -14.04
C TYR A 97 -1.54 11.79 -14.69
N PRO A 98 -0.76 11.46 -15.74
CA PRO A 98 0.25 12.38 -16.27
C PRO A 98 -0.32 13.70 -16.82
N ASP A 99 -1.53 13.69 -17.39
CA ASP A 99 -2.16 14.90 -17.96
C ASP A 99 -2.85 15.75 -16.87
N ASP A 100 -3.16 15.15 -15.71
CA ASP A 100 -3.72 15.84 -14.55
C ASP A 100 -3.27 15.16 -13.25
N GLU A 101 -2.19 15.64 -12.67
CA GLU A 101 -1.62 15.08 -11.45
C GLU A 101 -2.51 15.23 -10.19
N SER A 102 -3.64 15.95 -10.29
CA SER A 102 -4.64 16.00 -9.21
C SER A 102 -5.41 14.70 -9.09
N GLU A 103 -5.47 13.90 -10.17
CA GLU A 103 -6.17 12.62 -10.23
C GLU A 103 -5.24 11.44 -9.97
N ASN A 104 -5.74 10.47 -9.21
CA ASN A 104 -5.06 9.19 -9.02
C ASN A 104 -5.72 8.13 -9.89
N PHE A 105 -4.91 7.47 -10.71
CA PHE A 105 -5.34 6.34 -11.52
C PHE A 105 -4.91 5.02 -10.88
N VAL A 106 -5.69 3.99 -11.13
CA VAL A 106 -5.42 2.63 -10.71
C VAL A 106 -5.40 1.76 -11.95
N LYS A 107 -4.27 1.12 -12.24
CA LYS A 107 -4.10 0.25 -13.42
C LYS A 107 -3.18 -0.92 -13.08
N ARG A 108 -3.18 -1.91 -13.96
CA ARG A 108 -2.26 -3.05 -13.90
C ARG A 108 -1.05 -2.82 -14.78
N VAL A 109 0.13 -3.11 -14.26
CA VAL A 109 1.38 -3.07 -15.03
C VAL A 109 1.40 -4.24 -16.02
N ILE A 110 1.56 -3.91 -17.29
CA ILE A 110 1.62 -4.87 -18.41
C ILE A 110 2.99 -4.88 -19.05
N GLY A 111 3.53 -3.72 -19.43
CA GLY A 111 4.89 -3.58 -19.97
C GLY A 111 5.81 -2.94 -18.95
N LEU A 112 7.01 -3.49 -18.82
CA LEU A 112 8.09 -2.96 -17.99
C LEU A 112 8.97 -1.99 -18.78
N PRO A 113 9.79 -1.14 -18.12
CA PRO A 113 10.75 -0.28 -18.79
C PRO A 113 11.59 -1.03 -19.84
N GLY A 114 11.77 -0.41 -21.00
CA GLY A 114 12.55 -0.97 -22.11
C GLY A 114 11.87 -2.10 -22.90
N GLU A 115 10.67 -2.53 -22.52
CA GLU A 115 9.99 -3.62 -23.22
C GLU A 115 9.16 -3.15 -24.40
N LYS A 116 9.02 -4.03 -25.37
CA LYS A 116 8.10 -3.89 -26.48
C LYS A 116 6.78 -4.58 -26.17
N VAL A 117 5.69 -3.83 -26.15
CA VAL A 117 4.32 -4.34 -25.98
C VAL A 117 3.63 -4.34 -27.32
N THR A 118 3.16 -5.50 -27.78
CA THR A 118 2.37 -5.63 -28.99
C THR A 118 0.98 -6.10 -28.64
N ILE A 119 -0.04 -5.38 -29.09
CA ILE A 119 -1.45 -5.77 -29.00
C ILE A 119 -1.92 -6.19 -30.39
N LYS A 120 -2.33 -7.43 -30.52
CA LYS A 120 -2.81 -8.02 -31.76
C LYS A 120 -3.93 -9.02 -31.47
N ASP A 121 -5.00 -8.97 -32.24
CA ASP A 121 -6.16 -9.85 -32.07
C ASP A 121 -6.65 -9.90 -30.61
N SER A 122 -6.70 -8.73 -29.95
CA SER A 122 -7.07 -8.58 -28.54
C SER A 122 -6.24 -9.43 -27.58
N LYS A 123 -4.99 -9.67 -27.93
CA LYS A 123 -3.99 -10.37 -27.11
C LYS A 123 -2.74 -9.50 -26.98
N ILE A 124 -2.04 -9.67 -25.87
CA ILE A 124 -0.83 -8.90 -25.59
C ILE A 124 0.38 -9.82 -25.72
N TYR A 125 1.39 -9.33 -26.39
CA TYR A 125 2.68 -9.99 -26.57
C TYR A 125 3.79 -9.08 -26.05
N ILE A 126 4.78 -9.66 -25.36
CA ILE A 126 5.89 -8.92 -24.77
C ILE A 126 7.19 -9.36 -25.46
N ASN A 127 7.99 -8.41 -25.92
CA ASN A 127 9.30 -8.63 -26.53
C ASN A 127 9.27 -9.68 -27.67
N ASP A 128 8.30 -9.56 -28.54
CA ASP A 128 8.11 -10.46 -29.69
C ASP A 128 7.89 -11.94 -29.31
N SER A 129 7.38 -12.20 -28.11
CA SER A 129 7.00 -13.53 -27.67
C SER A 129 6.04 -14.17 -28.67
N LYS A 130 6.19 -15.47 -28.91
CA LYS A 130 5.26 -16.24 -29.74
C LYS A 130 3.94 -16.57 -29.03
N GLU A 131 3.97 -16.53 -27.70
CA GLU A 131 2.80 -16.80 -26.86
C GLU A 131 2.29 -15.49 -26.24
N PRO A 132 0.97 -15.29 -26.24
CA PRO A 132 0.40 -14.11 -25.61
C PRO A 132 0.59 -14.15 -24.07
N LEU A 133 0.59 -12.99 -23.47
CA LEU A 133 0.56 -12.83 -22.02
C LEU A 133 -0.67 -13.54 -21.45
N LYS A 134 -0.47 -14.36 -20.42
CA LYS A 134 -1.57 -15.05 -19.75
C LYS A 134 -2.28 -14.11 -18.79
N GLU A 135 -3.51 -13.76 -19.10
CA GLU A 135 -4.31 -12.76 -18.39
C GLU A 135 -5.56 -13.38 -17.75
N THR A 136 -5.37 -14.08 -16.63
CA THR A 136 -6.44 -14.80 -15.93
C THR A 136 -7.41 -13.89 -15.16
N TYR A 137 -7.13 -12.61 -15.07
CA TYR A 137 -7.93 -11.61 -14.36
C TYR A 137 -8.98 -10.93 -15.23
N LEU A 138 -8.95 -11.14 -16.55
CA LEU A 138 -9.96 -10.62 -17.45
C LEU A 138 -11.27 -11.40 -17.27
N LYS A 139 -12.40 -10.68 -17.25
CA LYS A 139 -13.73 -11.27 -17.12
C LYS A 139 -14.33 -11.66 -18.46
N GLU A 140 -14.05 -10.89 -19.48
CA GLU A 140 -14.68 -10.98 -20.79
C GLU A 140 -13.64 -10.85 -21.91
N ASP A 141 -13.99 -11.30 -23.07
CA ASP A 141 -13.23 -10.98 -24.26
C ASP A 141 -13.28 -9.50 -24.52
N TRP A 142 -12.17 -8.94 -24.97
CA TRP A 142 -12.06 -7.53 -25.28
C TRP A 142 -11.70 -7.33 -26.75
N TYR A 143 -12.03 -6.17 -27.26
CA TYR A 143 -11.82 -5.85 -28.64
C TYR A 143 -10.93 -4.61 -28.76
N TRP A 144 -9.97 -4.68 -29.68
CA TRP A 144 -9.10 -3.57 -30.01
C TRP A 144 -9.35 -3.18 -31.47
N GLU A 145 -10.02 -2.03 -31.67
CA GLU A 145 -10.42 -1.58 -33.00
C GLU A 145 -9.50 -0.50 -33.58
N ASN A 146 -8.59 0.08 -32.80
CA ASN A 146 -7.82 1.26 -33.18
C ASN A 146 -6.45 0.97 -33.83
N GLY A 147 -6.15 -0.27 -34.19
CA GLY A 147 -5.03 -0.55 -35.07
C GLY A 147 -5.27 0.08 -36.44
N SER A 148 -4.34 0.93 -36.96
CA SER A 148 -4.45 1.43 -38.30
C SER A 148 -4.51 0.27 -39.30
N GLU A 149 -5.28 0.41 -40.40
CA GLU A 149 -5.28 -0.59 -41.48
C GLU A 149 -3.86 -0.87 -42.00
N GLU A 150 -2.99 0.16 -41.99
CA GLU A 150 -1.57 0.05 -42.33
C GLU A 150 -0.75 -0.86 -41.40
N SER A 151 -1.12 -0.96 -40.12
CA SER A 151 -0.46 -1.85 -39.14
C SER A 151 -1.12 -3.24 -39.04
N GLY A 152 -2.13 -3.51 -39.89
CA GLY A 152 -2.85 -4.78 -39.81
C GLY A 152 -3.63 -4.96 -38.51
N GLY A 153 -4.04 -3.86 -37.86
CA GLY A 153 -4.77 -3.89 -36.60
C GLY A 153 -3.89 -4.12 -35.36
N GLU A 154 -2.56 -4.05 -35.51
CA GLU A 154 -1.62 -4.17 -34.40
C GLU A 154 -1.33 -2.80 -33.77
N LEU A 155 -1.26 -2.73 -32.43
CA LEU A 155 -0.60 -1.65 -31.71
C LEU A 155 0.76 -2.16 -31.24
N VAL A 156 1.82 -1.47 -31.64
CA VAL A 156 3.18 -1.74 -31.18
C VAL A 156 3.66 -0.55 -30.39
N TYR A 157 4.03 -0.76 -29.14
CA TYR A 157 4.51 0.28 -28.24
C TYR A 157 5.84 -0.11 -27.60
N GLN A 158 6.85 0.75 -27.76
CA GLN A 158 8.13 0.62 -27.06
C GLN A 158 8.04 1.39 -25.76
N VAL A 159 8.09 0.70 -24.62
CA VAL A 159 8.02 1.31 -23.31
C VAL A 159 9.33 2.04 -23.03
N PRO A 160 9.30 3.35 -22.72
CA PRO A 160 10.52 4.07 -22.33
C PRO A 160 11.15 3.49 -21.06
N GLU A 161 12.46 3.72 -20.88
CA GLU A 161 13.23 3.16 -19.76
C GLU A 161 12.79 3.67 -18.36
N ASP A 162 12.06 4.78 -18.31
CA ASP A 162 11.55 5.39 -17.08
C ASP A 162 10.03 5.27 -16.92
N SER A 163 9.40 4.42 -17.72
CA SER A 163 7.94 4.34 -17.82
C SER A 163 7.43 2.91 -17.75
N TYR A 164 6.14 2.77 -17.50
CA TYR A 164 5.41 1.51 -17.50
C TYR A 164 4.23 1.58 -18.45
N PHE A 165 3.99 0.52 -19.18
CA PHE A 165 2.75 0.37 -19.94
C PHE A 165 1.69 -0.28 -19.06
N VAL A 166 0.60 0.44 -18.83
CA VAL A 166 -0.43 0.03 -17.87
C VAL A 166 -1.79 -0.07 -18.53
N LEU A 167 -2.56 -1.08 -18.14
CA LEU A 167 -3.92 -1.29 -18.63
C LEU A 167 -4.92 -1.46 -17.49
N GLY A 168 -6.17 -1.06 -17.77
CA GLY A 168 -7.30 -1.45 -16.92
C GLY A 168 -7.66 -2.92 -17.12
N ASP A 169 -8.12 -3.59 -16.07
CA ASP A 169 -8.61 -4.97 -16.18
C ASP A 169 -9.93 -5.03 -16.97
N ASN A 170 -10.74 -3.97 -16.91
CA ASN A 170 -11.88 -3.78 -17.79
C ASN A 170 -11.42 -3.16 -19.12
N ARG A 171 -10.89 -3.99 -20.03
CA ARG A 171 -10.28 -3.58 -21.28
C ARG A 171 -11.19 -2.75 -22.18
N ASN A 172 -12.48 -3.07 -22.19
CA ASN A 172 -13.48 -2.41 -23.03
C ASN A 172 -13.93 -1.05 -22.48
N ASN A 173 -13.60 -0.75 -21.20
CA ASN A 173 -13.99 0.49 -20.52
C ASN A 173 -12.85 1.06 -19.67
N SER A 174 -11.71 1.33 -20.29
CA SER A 174 -10.54 1.86 -19.58
C SER A 174 -9.82 2.92 -20.40
N LYS A 175 -9.59 4.08 -19.78
CA LYS A 175 -8.60 5.05 -20.23
C LYS A 175 -7.25 4.64 -19.66
N ASP A 176 -6.31 4.26 -20.55
CA ASP A 176 -5.01 3.71 -20.16
C ASP A 176 -3.94 3.94 -21.23
N SER A 177 -2.81 3.24 -21.18
CA SER A 177 -1.67 3.47 -22.08
C SER A 177 -1.91 3.18 -23.56
N ARG A 178 -3.11 2.80 -23.96
CA ARG A 178 -3.50 2.61 -25.37
C ARG A 178 -3.98 3.89 -26.05
N LEU A 179 -4.27 4.95 -25.26
CA LEU A 179 -4.93 6.19 -25.73
C LEU A 179 -3.97 7.37 -25.71
#